data_feb4c869d58c47e785563b4f22da6a96
#
_entry.id   feb4c869d58c47e785563b4f22da6a96
#
_cell.length_a   1.000
_cell.length_b   1.000
_cell.length_c   1.000
_cell.angle_alpha   90.00
_cell.angle_beta   90.00
_cell.angle_gamma   90.00
#
_symmetry.space_group_name_H-M   'P 1'
#
loop_
_entity.id
_entity.type
_entity.pdbx_description
1 polymer ?
#
loop_
_entity_poly.entity_id
_entity_poly.type
_entity_poly.pdbx_seq_one_letter_code
_entity_poly.pdbx_strand_id
1 'polypeptide(L)'
;MAKILIPRSDSLSVKTIEPSDWEKYFSSDLINDYVVSGFTLTAGTGLSVNIAVGIARLKGLFINNTTSSSKGSLTASNTNYIYVTLARDSNSEAESWSFTSNTSGTTPTDSLFIGTATTDGSGVTAVGTIDVVTQHGLLKRDAYYFGDGHDGDVTISSNTTLTEFKEYNNLTINSGVTLSGDRIIIQATGTVTVNGTISVNGGGGSGAGGGGGGAGGVGNGGNGSSGGSPANGNQGYGINSSGGSGGNGGNGSGGYNGQSGGGGGTGSGVNSVTFIDYKIDSVRSATSLPIAFGGGGGAGAGGGGGGGYDGGMQPTSGGAGGGGGDGGGSILIIAKTINIASGGVISSNGDNGGNGSAGGNGGTGISGGNGAGGGAGGGGGGAGGMIMLIYQENYTNNGSMTVTGGSGGTGSSGGSGGTSTSTGGSNGSSGGSGVTKTYQIT
;
A
#
# COMPACT_ATOMS: atom_id res chain seq x y z
N MET A 1 -29.57 9.40 39.40
CA MET A 1 -29.04 9.43 38.03
C MET A 1 -27.83 10.36 37.98
N ALA A 2 -26.70 9.90 37.48
CA ALA A 2 -25.54 10.75 37.28
C ALA A 2 -25.76 11.58 36.01
N LYS A 3 -25.77 12.90 36.13
CA LYS A 3 -25.85 13.83 34.99
C LYS A 3 -24.43 14.16 34.55
N ILE A 4 -24.12 13.94 33.29
CA ILE A 4 -22.84 14.36 32.69
C ILE A 4 -23.02 15.72 32.08
N LEU A 5 -22.21 16.67 32.51
CA LEU A 5 -22.21 18.06 32.01
C LEU A 5 -21.10 18.19 30.98
N ILE A 6 -21.44 18.49 29.73
CA ILE A 6 -20.45 18.77 28.66
C ILE A 6 -20.47 20.27 28.37
N PRO A 7 -19.34 21.01 28.60
CA PRO A 7 -19.27 22.41 28.22
C PRO A 7 -19.30 22.58 26.70
N ARG A 8 -20.15 23.47 26.20
CA ARG A 8 -20.10 23.92 24.81
C ARG A 8 -19.15 25.10 24.67
N SER A 9 -18.35 25.10 23.61
CA SER A 9 -17.36 26.13 23.33
C SER A 9 -17.96 27.49 22.88
N ASP A 10 -19.23 27.51 22.55
CA ASP A 10 -19.92 28.63 21.88
C ASP A 10 -20.96 29.37 22.74
N SER A 11 -21.20 28.90 23.96
CA SER A 11 -22.10 29.59 24.89
C SER A 11 -21.84 29.21 26.35
N LEU A 12 -22.13 30.10 27.24
CA LEU A 12 -22.09 29.90 28.71
C LEU A 12 -23.19 28.95 29.24
N SER A 13 -23.94 28.29 28.39
CA SER A 13 -24.98 27.35 28.80
C SER A 13 -24.44 25.93 28.84
N VAL A 14 -24.60 25.27 29.95
CA VAL A 14 -24.31 23.84 30.12
C VAL A 14 -25.57 23.08 29.73
N LYS A 15 -25.48 22.28 28.67
CA LYS A 15 -26.58 21.35 28.31
C LYS A 15 -26.48 20.10 29.16
N THR A 16 -27.53 19.78 29.88
CA THR A 16 -27.68 18.49 30.52
C THR A 16 -27.98 17.46 29.42
N ILE A 17 -27.14 16.42 29.30
CA ILE A 17 -27.42 15.30 28.41
C ILE A 17 -28.24 14.30 29.19
N GLU A 18 -29.48 14.10 28.77
CA GLU A 18 -30.35 13.07 29.30
C GLU A 18 -29.96 11.69 28.69
N PRO A 19 -30.32 10.57 29.33
CA PRO A 19 -30.02 9.25 28.80
C PRO A 19 -30.49 9.02 27.35
N SER A 20 -31.64 9.58 26.98
CA SER A 20 -32.16 9.56 25.60
C SER A 20 -31.29 10.29 24.58
N ASP A 21 -30.55 11.30 25.00
CA ASP A 21 -29.60 12.00 24.13
C ASP A 21 -28.39 11.11 23.81
N TRP A 22 -27.93 10.29 24.77
CA TRP A 22 -26.89 9.30 24.56
C TRP A 22 -27.32 8.25 23.54
N GLU A 23 -28.55 7.75 23.60
CA GLU A 23 -29.08 6.83 22.62
C GLU A 23 -29.07 7.43 21.20
N LYS A 24 -29.41 8.71 21.05
CA LYS A 24 -29.35 9.41 19.76
C LYS A 24 -27.92 9.64 19.24
N TYR A 25 -26.97 9.94 20.14
CA TYR A 25 -25.57 10.15 19.74
C TYR A 25 -24.83 8.86 19.43
N PHE A 26 -25.20 7.75 20.08
CA PHE A 26 -24.55 6.45 19.91
C PHE A 26 -25.37 5.44 19.10
N SER A 27 -26.61 5.73 18.76
CA SER A 27 -27.47 4.88 17.92
C SER A 27 -27.32 5.14 16.43
N SER A 28 -26.66 6.22 16.02
CA SER A 28 -26.41 6.48 14.60
C SER A 28 -25.31 5.56 14.09
N ASP A 29 -25.67 4.67 13.22
CA ASP A 29 -24.94 3.92 12.17
C ASP A 29 -23.49 3.42 12.37
N LEU A 30 -22.80 3.82 13.42
CA LEU A 30 -21.38 3.51 13.61
C LEU A 30 -21.10 2.36 14.58
N ILE A 31 -22.10 1.83 15.28
CA ILE A 31 -21.85 0.78 16.27
C ILE A 31 -22.99 -0.25 16.27
N ASN A 32 -22.73 -1.39 15.65
CA ASN A 32 -23.64 -2.53 15.65
C ASN A 32 -23.91 -3.04 17.08
N ASP A 33 -25.11 -3.56 17.29
CA ASP A 33 -25.48 -4.28 18.52
C ASP A 33 -24.70 -5.61 18.58
N TYR A 34 -24.13 -5.94 19.73
CA TYR A 34 -23.28 -7.14 19.85
C TYR A 34 -23.09 -7.66 21.27
N VAL A 35 -22.74 -8.94 21.41
CA VAL A 35 -22.29 -9.54 22.67
C VAL A 35 -20.80 -9.24 22.86
N VAL A 36 -20.43 -8.57 23.96
CA VAL A 36 -19.04 -8.27 24.33
C VAL A 36 -18.35 -9.50 24.91
N SER A 37 -19.05 -10.23 25.79
CA SER A 37 -18.54 -11.44 26.43
C SER A 37 -19.67 -12.25 27.05
N GLY A 38 -19.47 -13.53 27.23
CA GLY A 38 -20.40 -14.42 27.93
C GLY A 38 -21.68 -14.68 27.16
N PHE A 39 -22.83 -14.72 27.84
CA PHE A 39 -24.13 -15.14 27.32
C PHE A 39 -24.16 -16.54 26.71
N THR A 40 -23.21 -17.41 27.15
CA THR A 40 -23.19 -18.81 26.71
C THR A 40 -24.47 -19.52 27.15
N LEU A 41 -25.10 -20.25 26.22
CA LEU A 41 -26.31 -21.02 26.46
C LEU A 41 -25.95 -22.45 26.88
N THR A 42 -26.69 -22.96 27.84
CA THR A 42 -26.68 -24.40 28.21
C THR A 42 -28.10 -24.88 28.44
N ALA A 43 -28.35 -26.18 28.25
CA ALA A 43 -29.67 -26.75 28.53
C ALA A 43 -30.03 -26.54 29.99
N GLY A 44 -31.24 -26.05 30.24
CA GLY A 44 -31.85 -25.92 31.55
C GLY A 44 -32.77 -27.11 31.86
N THR A 45 -33.57 -27.01 32.93
CA THR A 45 -34.56 -28.01 33.29
C THR A 45 -35.83 -27.87 32.47
N GLY A 46 -36.29 -28.94 31.83
CA GLY A 46 -37.45 -28.89 30.95
C GLY A 46 -37.29 -27.96 29.75
N LEU A 47 -38.33 -27.27 29.35
CA LEU A 47 -38.33 -26.33 28.24
C LEU A 47 -37.69 -24.99 28.64
N SER A 48 -36.43 -25.02 29.08
CA SER A 48 -35.67 -23.84 29.48
C SER A 48 -34.23 -23.92 29.07
N VAL A 49 -33.60 -22.76 28.93
CA VAL A 49 -32.17 -22.61 28.67
C VAL A 49 -31.55 -21.74 29.77
N ASN A 50 -30.39 -22.12 30.26
CA ASN A 50 -29.58 -21.30 31.16
C ASN A 50 -28.68 -20.40 30.34
N ILE A 51 -28.51 -19.16 30.79
CA ILE A 51 -27.75 -18.10 30.14
C ILE A 51 -26.68 -17.64 31.10
N ALA A 52 -25.42 -17.83 30.77
CA ALA A 52 -24.30 -17.44 31.61
C ALA A 52 -24.21 -15.93 31.80
N VAL A 53 -23.41 -15.50 32.79
CA VAL A 53 -23.00 -14.12 32.96
C VAL A 53 -22.42 -13.57 31.65
N GLY A 54 -22.63 -12.27 31.38
CA GLY A 54 -22.13 -11.71 30.12
C GLY A 54 -22.41 -10.21 30.01
N ILE A 55 -21.74 -9.61 29.06
CA ILE A 55 -21.90 -8.20 28.70
C ILE A 55 -22.29 -8.11 27.22
N ALA A 56 -23.30 -7.32 26.91
CA ALA A 56 -23.69 -7.00 25.55
C ALA A 56 -23.83 -5.50 25.37
N ARG A 57 -23.75 -5.05 24.11
CA ARG A 57 -24.12 -3.71 23.72
C ARG A 57 -25.37 -3.81 22.82
N LEU A 58 -26.39 -3.03 23.14
CA LEU A 58 -27.65 -3.02 22.41
C LEU A 58 -28.16 -1.58 22.35
N LYS A 59 -28.33 -1.04 21.16
CA LYS A 59 -28.76 0.34 20.90
C LYS A 59 -27.94 1.39 21.70
N GLY A 60 -26.62 1.19 21.77
CA GLY A 60 -25.73 2.08 22.49
C GLY A 60 -25.61 1.84 24.00
N LEU A 61 -26.45 1.02 24.57
CA LEU A 61 -26.45 0.70 26.01
C LEU A 61 -25.64 -0.56 26.31
N PHE A 62 -24.93 -0.56 27.43
CA PHE A 62 -24.28 -1.75 27.96
C PHE A 62 -25.27 -2.53 28.86
N ILE A 63 -25.53 -3.77 28.46
CA ILE A 63 -26.31 -4.75 29.20
C ILE A 63 -25.33 -5.64 29.94
N ASN A 64 -25.43 -5.66 31.25
CA ASN A 64 -24.55 -6.47 32.09
C ASN A 64 -25.39 -7.53 32.86
N ASN A 65 -25.31 -8.79 32.41
CA ASN A 65 -25.88 -9.94 33.11
C ASN A 65 -24.85 -10.43 34.12
N THR A 66 -24.93 -9.95 35.36
CA THR A 66 -23.96 -10.22 36.42
C THR A 66 -24.15 -11.57 37.12
N THR A 67 -25.30 -12.23 36.93
CA THR A 67 -25.61 -13.55 37.49
C THR A 67 -26.17 -14.44 36.38
N SER A 68 -25.93 -15.75 36.47
CA SER A 68 -26.56 -16.68 35.51
C SER A 68 -28.08 -16.57 35.61
N SER A 69 -28.69 -16.45 34.45
CA SER A 69 -30.14 -16.31 34.31
C SER A 69 -30.71 -17.51 33.55
N SER A 70 -32.04 -17.65 33.52
CA SER A 70 -32.68 -18.67 32.70
C SER A 70 -33.80 -18.07 31.87
N LYS A 71 -33.97 -18.59 30.65
CA LYS A 71 -35.15 -18.34 29.82
C LYS A 71 -35.98 -19.63 29.73
N GLY A 72 -37.12 -19.64 30.40
CA GLY A 72 -38.07 -20.72 30.37
C GLY A 72 -39.20 -20.51 29.33
N SER A 73 -40.16 -21.39 29.32
CA SER A 73 -41.33 -21.37 28.41
C SER A 73 -40.91 -21.38 26.95
N LEU A 74 -39.95 -22.18 26.60
CA LEU A 74 -39.54 -22.41 25.21
C LEU A 74 -40.68 -23.23 24.52
N THR A 75 -40.86 -23.01 23.22
CA THR A 75 -41.81 -23.79 22.42
C THR A 75 -41.27 -25.20 22.23
N ALA A 76 -42.08 -26.22 22.61
CA ALA A 76 -41.70 -27.63 22.45
C ALA A 76 -41.58 -28.03 20.99
N SER A 77 -40.70 -29.01 20.72
CA SER A 77 -40.47 -29.60 19.39
C SER A 77 -40.12 -28.55 18.32
N ASN A 78 -39.32 -27.56 18.69
CA ASN A 78 -39.00 -26.43 17.84
C ASN A 78 -37.55 -25.94 18.03
N THR A 79 -37.07 -25.14 17.08
CA THR A 79 -35.88 -24.31 17.30
C THR A 79 -36.34 -22.97 17.86
N ASN A 80 -35.90 -22.65 19.06
CA ASN A 80 -36.16 -21.37 19.70
C ASN A 80 -34.93 -20.46 19.57
N TYR A 81 -35.15 -19.26 19.05
CA TYR A 81 -34.15 -18.22 18.92
C TYR A 81 -34.17 -17.34 20.16
N ILE A 82 -33.08 -17.16 20.84
CA ILE A 82 -32.97 -16.47 22.14
C ILE A 82 -32.38 -15.08 21.93
N TYR A 83 -32.99 -14.09 22.59
CA TYR A 83 -32.62 -12.69 22.47
C TYR A 83 -32.47 -12.02 23.83
N VAL A 84 -31.61 -10.99 23.90
CA VAL A 84 -31.67 -9.92 24.89
C VAL A 84 -32.51 -8.82 24.30
N THR A 85 -33.57 -8.37 24.99
CA THR A 85 -34.52 -7.38 24.51
C THR A 85 -34.63 -6.22 25.50
N LEU A 86 -34.56 -4.98 25.01
CA LEU A 86 -34.82 -3.78 25.80
C LEU A 86 -36.30 -3.56 25.94
N ALA A 87 -36.77 -3.26 27.14
CA ALA A 87 -38.10 -2.73 27.41
C ALA A 87 -37.98 -1.20 27.43
N ARG A 88 -38.83 -0.55 26.62
CA ARG A 88 -38.86 0.91 26.55
C ARG A 88 -40.10 1.44 27.21
N ASP A 89 -39.99 2.60 27.84
CA ASP A 89 -41.11 3.36 28.39
C ASP A 89 -41.94 4.08 27.31
N SER A 90 -42.94 4.84 27.75
CA SER A 90 -43.79 5.64 26.88
C SER A 90 -43.04 6.77 26.15
N ASN A 91 -41.86 7.16 26.60
CA ASN A 91 -40.99 8.17 26.00
C ASN A 91 -39.93 7.55 25.08
N SER A 92 -39.98 6.24 24.84
CA SER A 92 -38.98 5.47 24.10
C SER A 92 -37.61 5.37 24.79
N GLU A 93 -37.55 5.63 26.11
CA GLU A 93 -36.35 5.42 26.91
C GLU A 93 -36.23 3.94 27.37
N ALA A 94 -35.03 3.40 27.41
CA ALA A 94 -34.80 2.05 27.91
C ALA A 94 -34.87 1.99 29.44
N GLU A 95 -35.86 1.28 29.97
CA GLU A 95 -36.09 1.10 31.41
C GLU A 95 -35.46 -0.15 31.97
N SER A 96 -35.52 -1.23 31.19
CA SER A 96 -35.02 -2.54 31.61
C SER A 96 -34.71 -3.41 30.40
N TRP A 97 -34.16 -4.57 30.68
CA TRP A 97 -33.91 -5.60 29.67
C TRP A 97 -34.31 -6.98 30.19
N SER A 98 -34.62 -7.88 29.26
CA SER A 98 -35.00 -9.26 29.60
C SER A 98 -34.53 -10.22 28.49
N PHE A 99 -34.60 -11.52 28.79
CA PHE A 99 -34.38 -12.56 27.77
C PHE A 99 -35.71 -12.94 27.15
N THR A 100 -35.79 -12.86 25.83
CA THR A 100 -36.98 -13.24 25.03
C THR A 100 -36.63 -14.39 24.08
N SER A 101 -37.67 -15.02 23.52
CA SER A 101 -37.49 -16.06 22.51
C SER A 101 -38.63 -16.07 21.51
N ASN A 102 -38.37 -16.50 20.27
CA ASN A 102 -39.34 -16.83 19.26
C ASN A 102 -38.93 -18.06 18.45
N THR A 103 -39.79 -18.57 17.60
CA THR A 103 -39.50 -19.70 16.69
C THR A 103 -39.35 -19.28 15.23
N SER A 104 -39.57 -18.01 14.91
CA SER A 104 -39.49 -17.47 13.54
C SER A 104 -38.08 -17.17 13.10
N GLY A 105 -37.13 -16.99 14.04
CA GLY A 105 -35.77 -16.49 13.76
C GLY A 105 -35.73 -14.99 13.41
N THR A 106 -36.88 -14.32 13.31
CA THR A 106 -36.91 -12.87 13.07
C THR A 106 -36.53 -12.12 14.32
N THR A 107 -35.50 -11.30 14.27
CA THR A 107 -35.04 -10.50 15.41
C THR A 107 -36.13 -9.47 15.78
N PRO A 108 -36.64 -9.49 17.02
CA PRO A 108 -37.61 -8.47 17.48
C PRO A 108 -36.96 -7.09 17.53
N THR A 109 -37.78 -6.04 17.50
CA THR A 109 -37.34 -4.66 17.70
C THR A 109 -36.61 -4.54 19.03
N ASP A 110 -35.55 -3.73 19.07
CA ASP A 110 -34.72 -3.50 20.25
C ASP A 110 -34.16 -4.78 20.89
N SER A 111 -33.82 -5.77 20.06
CA SER A 111 -33.33 -7.06 20.52
C SER A 111 -32.01 -7.43 19.87
N LEU A 112 -31.20 -8.16 20.63
CA LEU A 112 -29.95 -8.75 20.18
C LEU A 112 -30.06 -10.27 20.27
N PHE A 113 -29.82 -10.96 19.18
CA PHE A 113 -29.78 -12.42 19.13
C PHE A 113 -28.56 -12.95 19.87
N ILE A 114 -28.74 -13.95 20.76
CA ILE A 114 -27.65 -14.55 21.57
C ILE A 114 -27.50 -16.06 21.38
N GLY A 115 -28.37 -16.73 20.65
CA GLY A 115 -28.23 -18.13 20.33
C GLY A 115 -29.54 -18.85 20.10
N THR A 116 -29.46 -20.16 19.90
CA THR A 116 -30.59 -21.04 19.66
C THR A 116 -30.71 -22.14 20.70
N ALA A 117 -31.93 -22.60 20.94
CA ALA A 117 -32.21 -23.81 21.73
C ALA A 117 -33.19 -24.68 20.95
N THR A 118 -32.79 -25.88 20.57
CA THR A 118 -33.66 -26.89 19.97
C THR A 118 -34.27 -27.73 21.08
N THR A 119 -35.58 -27.90 21.02
CA THR A 119 -36.34 -28.62 22.04
C THR A 119 -37.08 -29.82 21.43
N ASP A 120 -37.31 -30.85 22.23
CA ASP A 120 -38.30 -31.87 21.98
C ASP A 120 -39.58 -31.60 22.77
N GLY A 121 -40.41 -32.61 23.01
CA GLY A 121 -41.65 -32.47 23.78
C GLY A 121 -41.45 -32.18 25.26
N SER A 122 -40.26 -32.32 25.80
CA SER A 122 -39.99 -32.31 27.23
C SER A 122 -38.80 -31.46 27.70
N GLY A 123 -37.82 -31.18 26.80
CA GLY A 123 -36.63 -30.46 27.18
C GLY A 123 -35.83 -29.89 26.02
N VAL A 124 -34.66 -29.33 26.34
CA VAL A 124 -33.69 -28.80 25.37
C VAL A 124 -32.74 -29.92 24.98
N THR A 125 -32.71 -30.24 23.69
CA THR A 125 -31.87 -31.30 23.12
C THR A 125 -30.56 -30.78 22.54
N ALA A 126 -30.53 -29.52 22.13
CA ALA A 126 -29.32 -28.88 21.67
C ALA A 126 -29.36 -27.36 21.90
N VAL A 127 -28.21 -26.75 22.08
CA VAL A 127 -28.05 -25.29 22.15
C VAL A 127 -26.98 -24.86 21.15
N GLY A 128 -27.24 -23.76 20.43
CA GLY A 128 -26.28 -23.06 19.61
C GLY A 128 -25.99 -21.72 20.26
N THR A 129 -24.80 -21.54 20.79
CA THR A 129 -24.37 -20.23 21.27
C THR A 129 -23.79 -19.44 20.12
N ILE A 130 -24.09 -18.13 20.07
CA ILE A 130 -23.37 -17.26 19.16
C ILE A 130 -21.91 -17.22 19.59
N ASP A 131 -21.04 -17.45 18.64
CA ASP A 131 -19.65 -17.08 18.83
C ASP A 131 -19.60 -15.54 18.96
N VAL A 132 -19.23 -15.07 20.15
CA VAL A 132 -19.09 -13.66 20.50
C VAL A 132 -18.21 -12.93 19.48
N VAL A 133 -17.27 -13.65 18.90
CA VAL A 133 -16.34 -13.17 17.87
C VAL A 133 -17.02 -12.93 16.53
N THR A 134 -18.14 -13.62 16.20
CA THR A 134 -18.78 -13.49 14.88
C THR A 134 -19.75 -12.30 14.77
N GLN A 135 -20.27 -11.76 15.87
CA GLN A 135 -21.12 -10.56 15.83
C GLN A 135 -20.35 -9.23 15.80
N HIS A 136 -19.09 -9.27 16.17
CA HIS A 136 -18.20 -8.13 16.04
C HIS A 136 -17.57 -8.09 14.64
N GLY A 137 -18.32 -7.73 13.63
CA GLY A 137 -17.75 -7.38 12.33
C GLY A 137 -16.67 -6.26 12.41
N LEU A 138 -16.52 -5.62 13.58
CA LEU A 138 -15.55 -4.56 13.85
C LEU A 138 -14.47 -4.93 14.88
N LEU A 139 -14.56 -6.09 15.56
CA LEU A 139 -13.58 -6.50 16.57
C LEU A 139 -13.16 -7.96 16.44
N LYS A 140 -13.27 -8.59 15.30
CA LYS A 140 -12.30 -9.61 14.97
C LYS A 140 -10.97 -8.87 14.86
N ARG A 141 -10.16 -8.91 15.90
CA ARG A 141 -8.76 -8.50 15.81
C ARG A 141 -8.16 -9.09 14.53
N ASP A 142 -8.56 -10.31 14.19
CA ASP A 142 -8.20 -11.02 12.99
C ASP A 142 -8.75 -10.36 11.71
N ALA A 143 -10.03 -9.99 11.65
CA ALA A 143 -10.61 -9.32 10.47
C ALA A 143 -10.06 -7.90 10.26
N TYR A 144 -9.69 -7.22 11.34
CA TYR A 144 -9.06 -5.91 11.24
C TYR A 144 -7.65 -5.98 10.62
N TYR A 145 -6.89 -7.05 10.93
CA TYR A 145 -5.54 -7.22 10.39
C TYR A 145 -5.52 -8.03 9.09
N PHE A 146 -6.30 -9.11 9.03
CA PHE A 146 -6.20 -10.11 7.97
C PHE A 146 -7.32 -10.00 6.94
N GLY A 147 -8.21 -9.00 7.07
CA GLY A 147 -9.41 -8.88 6.25
C GLY A 147 -10.50 -9.85 6.68
N ASP A 148 -11.60 -9.88 5.96
CA ASP A 148 -12.74 -10.77 6.20
C ASP A 148 -12.74 -12.03 5.31
N GLY A 149 -11.81 -12.10 4.37
CA GLY A 149 -11.66 -13.24 3.47
C GLY A 149 -12.73 -13.33 2.38
N HIS A 150 -13.46 -12.26 2.09
CA HIS A 150 -14.61 -12.27 1.18
C HIS A 150 -14.24 -12.63 -0.27
N ASP A 151 -12.99 -12.41 -0.71
CA ASP A 151 -12.52 -12.87 -2.03
C ASP A 151 -12.32 -14.40 -2.07
N GLY A 152 -12.41 -15.10 -0.93
CA GLY A 152 -12.34 -16.56 -0.80
C GLY A 152 -10.94 -17.15 -1.02
N ASP A 153 -10.91 -18.45 -1.36
CA ASP A 153 -9.67 -19.16 -1.71
C ASP A 153 -9.34 -18.92 -3.18
N VAL A 154 -8.21 -18.26 -3.45
CA VAL A 154 -7.82 -17.89 -4.81
C VAL A 154 -6.46 -18.47 -5.17
N THR A 155 -6.39 -19.07 -6.38
CA THR A 155 -5.15 -19.48 -7.02
C THR A 155 -4.92 -18.66 -8.28
N ILE A 156 -3.86 -17.85 -8.29
CA ILE A 156 -3.42 -17.11 -9.46
C ILE A 156 -2.64 -18.08 -10.36
N SER A 157 -3.25 -18.47 -11.49
CA SER A 157 -2.71 -19.46 -12.43
C SER A 157 -2.24 -18.87 -13.76
N SER A 158 -2.41 -17.57 -13.96
CA SER A 158 -1.92 -16.80 -15.11
C SER A 158 -1.44 -15.44 -14.67
N ASN A 159 -0.58 -14.80 -15.46
CA ASN A 159 -0.09 -13.46 -15.15
C ASN A 159 -1.26 -12.50 -14.96
N THR A 160 -1.27 -11.81 -13.82
CA THR A 160 -2.38 -10.95 -13.38
C THR A 160 -1.84 -9.64 -12.86
N THR A 161 -2.52 -8.54 -13.17
CA THR A 161 -2.23 -7.24 -12.58
C THR A 161 -3.27 -6.93 -11.50
N LEU A 162 -2.80 -6.65 -10.29
CA LEU A 162 -3.64 -6.25 -9.17
C LEU A 162 -3.71 -4.72 -9.12
N THR A 163 -4.92 -4.18 -9.28
CA THR A 163 -5.18 -2.74 -9.27
C THR A 163 -5.89 -2.28 -7.99
N GLU A 164 -6.37 -3.24 -7.19
CA GLU A 164 -7.19 -2.99 -6.02
C GLU A 164 -6.65 -3.76 -4.81
N PHE A 165 -7.01 -3.29 -3.64
CA PHE A 165 -6.86 -4.02 -2.38
C PHE A 165 -7.69 -5.31 -2.40
N LYS A 166 -7.16 -6.42 -1.85
CA LYS A 166 -7.80 -7.74 -1.86
C LYS A 166 -7.73 -8.43 -0.50
N GLU A 167 -8.84 -9.08 -0.15
CA GLU A 167 -9.04 -9.78 1.12
C GLU A 167 -9.39 -11.26 0.88
N TYR A 168 -8.37 -12.09 0.86
CA TYR A 168 -8.50 -13.52 0.60
C TYR A 168 -8.74 -14.34 1.87
N ASN A 169 -9.35 -15.51 1.73
CA ASN A 169 -9.22 -16.54 2.75
C ASN A 169 -7.82 -17.18 2.62
N ASN A 170 -7.52 -17.79 1.48
CA ASN A 170 -6.16 -18.23 1.12
C ASN A 170 -5.80 -17.72 -0.27
N LEU A 171 -4.52 -17.37 -0.46
CA LEU A 171 -3.98 -16.97 -1.76
C LEU A 171 -2.80 -17.88 -2.14
N THR A 172 -2.84 -18.42 -3.34
CA THR A 172 -1.70 -19.14 -3.92
C THR A 172 -1.33 -18.52 -5.27
N ILE A 173 -0.05 -18.20 -5.45
CA ILE A 173 0.51 -17.77 -6.74
C ILE A 173 1.32 -18.94 -7.28
N ASN A 174 0.89 -19.50 -8.43
CA ASN A 174 1.52 -20.68 -9.03
C ASN A 174 2.93 -20.36 -9.55
N SER A 175 3.76 -21.40 -9.60
CA SER A 175 5.11 -21.30 -10.19
C SER A 175 5.03 -20.84 -11.65
N GLY A 176 5.94 -19.94 -12.03
CA GLY A 176 5.99 -19.36 -13.37
C GLY A 176 4.96 -18.27 -13.64
N VAL A 177 4.13 -17.93 -12.65
CA VAL A 177 3.09 -16.89 -12.76
C VAL A 177 3.54 -15.61 -12.04
N THR A 178 3.23 -14.46 -12.62
CA THR A 178 3.51 -13.16 -12.04
C THR A 178 2.22 -12.43 -11.66
N LEU A 179 2.13 -12.04 -10.39
CA LEU A 179 1.18 -11.03 -9.89
C LEU A 179 1.89 -9.68 -9.88
N SER A 180 1.44 -8.75 -10.70
CA SER A 180 2.06 -7.42 -10.87
C SER A 180 1.14 -6.29 -10.40
N GLY A 181 1.70 -5.09 -10.23
CA GLY A 181 1.00 -3.87 -9.88
C GLY A 181 1.99 -2.76 -9.53
N ASP A 182 1.50 -1.54 -9.34
CA ASP A 182 2.31 -0.42 -8.84
C ASP A 182 2.37 -0.43 -7.30
N ARG A 183 1.24 -0.82 -6.71
CA ARG A 183 1.06 -1.03 -5.27
C ARG A 183 0.23 -2.28 -5.05
N ILE A 184 0.74 -3.22 -4.29
CA ILE A 184 0.04 -4.46 -3.96
C ILE A 184 -0.23 -4.48 -2.45
N ILE A 185 -1.50 -4.58 -2.07
CA ILE A 185 -1.95 -4.78 -0.69
C ILE A 185 -2.82 -6.02 -0.66
N ILE A 186 -2.38 -7.02 0.10
CA ILE A 186 -3.05 -8.30 0.27
C ILE A 186 -3.29 -8.52 1.76
N GLN A 187 -4.54 -8.80 2.12
CA GLN A 187 -4.87 -9.39 3.41
C GLN A 187 -5.37 -10.82 3.21
N ALA A 188 -5.04 -11.72 4.13
CA ALA A 188 -5.54 -13.10 4.09
C ALA A 188 -5.82 -13.62 5.51
N THR A 189 -7.03 -14.13 5.70
CA THR A 189 -7.45 -14.76 6.97
C THR A 189 -6.76 -16.10 7.24
N GLY A 190 -6.14 -16.69 6.22
CA GLY A 190 -5.38 -17.94 6.26
C GLY A 190 -3.96 -17.77 5.74
N THR A 191 -3.62 -18.50 4.68
CA THR A 191 -2.26 -18.60 4.16
C THR A 191 -2.08 -17.87 2.82
N VAL A 192 -0.99 -17.13 2.71
CA VAL A 192 -0.46 -16.65 1.42
C VAL A 192 0.73 -17.50 1.02
N THR A 193 0.62 -18.21 -0.11
CA THR A 193 1.68 -19.05 -0.68
C THR A 193 2.19 -18.46 -2.00
N VAL A 194 3.48 -18.15 -2.04
CA VAL A 194 4.13 -17.58 -3.22
C VAL A 194 5.06 -18.63 -3.83
N ASN A 195 4.59 -19.36 -4.85
CA ASN A 195 5.44 -20.25 -5.67
C ASN A 195 5.94 -19.56 -6.94
N GLY A 196 5.27 -18.49 -7.37
CA GLY A 196 5.62 -17.65 -8.52
C GLY A 196 6.23 -16.34 -8.11
N THR A 197 5.85 -15.26 -8.77
CA THR A 197 6.40 -13.92 -8.54
C THR A 197 5.32 -12.91 -8.15
N ILE A 198 5.60 -12.09 -7.13
CA ILE A 198 4.90 -10.83 -6.88
C ILE A 198 5.86 -9.71 -7.24
N SER A 199 5.48 -8.81 -8.17
CA SER A 199 6.38 -7.77 -8.69
C SER A 199 5.70 -6.42 -8.79
N VAL A 200 6.33 -5.42 -8.21
CA VAL A 200 6.01 -4.00 -8.36
C VAL A 200 7.25 -3.21 -8.82
N ASN A 201 8.08 -3.85 -9.65
CA ASN A 201 9.27 -3.20 -10.21
C ASN A 201 8.83 -2.03 -11.09
N GLY A 202 9.52 -0.88 -11.01
CA GLY A 202 9.15 0.33 -11.73
C GLY A 202 7.79 0.94 -11.35
N GLY A 203 7.09 0.41 -10.37
CA GLY A 203 5.78 0.89 -9.93
C GLY A 203 5.77 2.10 -9.00
N GLY A 204 6.92 2.70 -8.77
CA GLY A 204 7.08 3.90 -7.92
C GLY A 204 7.00 5.20 -8.72
N GLY A 205 7.89 6.14 -8.39
CA GLY A 205 7.97 7.42 -9.10
C GLY A 205 8.56 7.25 -10.49
N SER A 206 7.98 7.93 -11.46
CA SER A 206 8.47 7.91 -12.83
C SER A 206 9.77 8.67 -12.99
N GLY A 207 10.69 8.11 -13.75
CA GLY A 207 11.95 8.72 -14.13
C GLY A 207 11.74 9.93 -15.04
N ALA A 208 12.67 10.87 -15.02
CA ALA A 208 12.60 12.04 -15.86
C ALA A 208 13.17 11.79 -17.27
N GLY A 209 12.66 12.52 -18.24
CA GLY A 209 13.22 12.53 -19.58
C GLY A 209 14.65 13.09 -19.60
N GLY A 210 15.48 12.55 -20.48
CA GLY A 210 16.83 13.06 -20.74
C GLY A 210 16.84 14.46 -21.32
N GLY A 211 17.89 15.22 -21.08
CA GLY A 211 18.10 16.52 -21.70
C GLY A 211 18.34 16.39 -23.21
N GLY A 212 17.76 17.29 -24.00
CA GLY A 212 17.99 17.37 -25.41
C GLY A 212 19.44 17.76 -25.72
N GLY A 213 20.01 17.19 -26.77
CA GLY A 213 21.34 17.57 -27.25
C GLY A 213 21.38 19.01 -27.73
N GLY A 214 22.50 19.69 -27.61
CA GLY A 214 22.72 21.02 -28.16
C GLY A 214 22.64 21.00 -29.70
N ALA A 215 21.95 21.94 -30.25
CA ALA A 215 21.86 22.11 -31.71
C ALA A 215 23.22 22.54 -32.26
N GLY A 216 23.67 21.93 -33.36
CA GLY A 216 24.78 22.43 -34.12
C GLY A 216 24.39 23.73 -34.82
N GLY A 217 25.28 24.68 -34.96
CA GLY A 217 25.04 25.93 -35.63
C GLY A 217 26.25 26.36 -36.48
N VAL A 218 26.00 27.22 -37.47
CA VAL A 218 27.05 27.86 -38.26
C VAL A 218 27.68 28.91 -37.36
N GLY A 219 28.90 28.62 -36.85
CA GLY A 219 29.62 29.48 -35.95
C GLY A 219 29.72 28.99 -34.52
N ASN A 220 28.62 28.81 -33.80
CA ASN A 220 28.59 28.32 -32.45
C ASN A 220 27.60 27.17 -32.29
N GLY A 221 28.02 26.05 -31.76
CA GLY A 221 27.10 24.97 -31.38
C GLY A 221 26.22 25.40 -30.21
N GLY A 222 25.02 24.83 -30.09
CA GLY A 222 24.17 25.02 -28.92
C GLY A 222 24.66 24.23 -27.69
N ASN A 223 24.43 24.77 -26.53
CA ASN A 223 24.63 24.03 -25.26
C ASN A 223 23.65 22.85 -25.16
N GLY A 224 24.10 21.74 -24.63
CA GLY A 224 23.22 20.67 -24.23
C GLY A 224 22.27 21.15 -23.13
N SER A 225 21.01 20.77 -23.18
CA SER A 225 20.09 21.06 -22.09
C SER A 225 20.35 20.14 -20.88
N SER A 226 20.07 20.66 -19.70
CA SER A 226 20.17 19.87 -18.46
C SER A 226 19.16 18.72 -18.47
N GLY A 227 19.51 17.61 -17.89
CA GLY A 227 18.58 16.52 -17.62
C GLY A 227 17.41 16.99 -16.74
N GLY A 228 16.23 16.49 -17.00
CA GLY A 228 15.06 16.78 -16.21
C GLY A 228 15.19 16.26 -14.78
N SER A 229 14.52 16.90 -13.83
CA SER A 229 14.32 16.32 -12.50
C SER A 229 13.18 15.28 -12.59
N PRO A 230 13.32 14.08 -11.99
CA PRO A 230 12.27 13.10 -11.98
C PRO A 230 11.05 13.65 -11.23
N ALA A 231 9.85 13.20 -11.63
CA ALA A 231 8.66 13.43 -10.84
C ALA A 231 8.86 12.81 -9.45
N ASN A 232 8.44 13.52 -8.40
CA ASN A 232 8.37 12.92 -7.07
C ASN A 232 7.54 11.65 -7.19
N GLY A 233 8.01 10.53 -6.63
CA GLY A 233 7.27 9.28 -6.62
C GLY A 233 5.84 9.55 -6.16
N ASN A 234 4.85 8.97 -6.85
CA ASN A 234 3.46 9.08 -6.45
C ASN A 234 3.38 8.83 -4.95
N GLN A 235 2.69 9.71 -4.23
CA GLN A 235 2.61 9.74 -2.78
C GLN A 235 2.57 8.33 -2.18
N GLY A 236 3.69 7.80 -1.87
CA GLY A 236 3.93 6.52 -1.27
C GLY A 236 4.69 6.77 0.01
N TYR A 237 4.38 5.98 0.99
CA TYR A 237 4.86 6.08 2.34
C TYR A 237 6.16 5.32 2.44
N GLY A 238 7.26 5.93 2.76
CA GLY A 238 8.44 5.15 2.93
C GLY A 238 9.75 5.83 3.21
N ILE A 239 10.61 4.98 3.59
CA ILE A 239 11.96 5.24 4.07
C ILE A 239 12.84 5.67 2.90
N ASN A 240 13.47 6.80 3.02
CA ASN A 240 14.54 7.40 2.23
C ASN A 240 15.29 6.49 1.24
N SER A 241 14.66 6.12 0.14
CA SER A 241 15.37 5.62 -1.02
C SER A 241 15.40 6.72 -2.09
N SER A 242 16.58 7.12 -2.51
CA SER A 242 16.76 8.15 -3.52
C SER A 242 17.08 7.52 -4.87
N GLY A 243 16.46 8.01 -5.96
CA GLY A 243 16.88 7.71 -7.31
C GLY A 243 18.29 8.19 -7.57
N GLY A 244 18.97 7.57 -8.53
CA GLY A 244 20.28 7.94 -8.98
C GLY A 244 20.30 9.28 -9.72
N SER A 245 21.37 10.02 -9.66
CA SER A 245 21.56 11.24 -10.45
C SER A 245 21.91 10.90 -11.90
N GLY A 246 21.44 11.72 -12.84
CA GLY A 246 21.86 11.64 -14.23
C GLY A 246 23.31 12.04 -14.43
N GLY A 247 23.95 11.48 -15.44
CA GLY A 247 25.32 11.83 -15.84
C GLY A 247 25.37 13.16 -16.58
N ASN A 248 26.49 13.86 -16.50
CA ASN A 248 26.72 15.08 -17.26
C ASN A 248 26.96 14.76 -18.75
N GLY A 249 26.47 15.63 -19.62
CA GLY A 249 26.80 15.61 -21.04
C GLY A 249 28.26 16.04 -21.28
N GLY A 250 28.85 15.48 -22.33
CA GLY A 250 30.19 15.86 -22.78
C GLY A 250 30.18 17.17 -23.56
N ASN A 251 31.34 17.82 -23.61
CA ASN A 251 31.50 19.05 -24.40
C ASN A 251 31.61 18.74 -25.91
N GLY A 252 30.97 19.57 -26.73
CA GLY A 252 31.26 19.60 -28.15
C GLY A 252 32.64 20.22 -28.44
N SER A 253 33.23 19.90 -29.56
CA SER A 253 34.48 20.49 -30.02
C SER A 253 34.28 21.20 -31.38
N GLY A 254 35.01 22.28 -31.57
CA GLY A 254 34.99 22.98 -32.85
C GLY A 254 36.10 24.06 -32.88
N GLY A 255 36.50 24.47 -34.09
CA GLY A 255 37.58 25.41 -34.30
C GLY A 255 37.34 26.81 -33.72
N TYR A 256 36.14 27.16 -33.40
CA TYR A 256 35.72 28.37 -32.69
C TYR A 256 34.62 28.05 -31.69
N ASN A 257 35.00 27.76 -30.44
CA ASN A 257 34.09 27.55 -29.31
C ASN A 257 33.17 26.31 -29.36
N GLY A 258 33.72 25.16 -29.05
CA GLY A 258 32.91 24.01 -28.60
C GLY A 258 32.06 24.37 -27.37
N GLN A 259 30.80 23.94 -27.33
CA GLN A 259 29.83 24.28 -26.28
C GLN A 259 29.86 23.25 -25.17
N SER A 260 29.55 23.72 -23.96
CA SER A 260 29.51 22.86 -22.76
C SER A 260 28.33 21.86 -22.82
N GLY A 261 28.54 20.67 -22.34
CA GLY A 261 27.48 19.70 -22.07
C GLY A 261 26.54 20.20 -20.97
N GLY A 262 25.31 19.77 -21.00
CA GLY A 262 24.34 20.04 -19.95
C GLY A 262 24.67 19.30 -18.66
N GLY A 263 24.25 19.82 -17.51
CA GLY A 263 24.38 19.14 -16.21
C GLY A 263 23.42 17.94 -16.08
N GLY A 264 23.79 16.91 -15.37
CA GLY A 264 22.90 15.81 -15.02
C GLY A 264 21.79 16.25 -14.08
N GLY A 265 20.62 15.65 -14.22
CA GLY A 265 19.50 15.82 -13.30
C GLY A 265 19.83 15.21 -11.92
N THR A 266 19.16 15.66 -10.88
CA THR A 266 19.23 15.08 -9.53
C THR A 266 18.14 14.03 -9.34
N GLY A 267 18.46 12.89 -8.72
CA GLY A 267 17.48 11.88 -8.38
C GLY A 267 16.49 12.39 -7.33
N SER A 268 15.23 11.98 -7.42
CA SER A 268 14.23 12.28 -6.41
C SER A 268 14.29 11.26 -5.27
N GLY A 269 14.12 11.74 -4.05
CA GLY A 269 13.86 10.91 -2.88
C GLY A 269 12.37 10.88 -2.57
N VAL A 270 11.96 9.98 -1.71
CA VAL A 270 10.60 9.98 -1.15
C VAL A 270 10.51 11.05 -0.08
N ASN A 271 9.79 12.14 -0.35
CA ASN A 271 9.77 13.33 0.52
C ASN A 271 8.75 13.29 1.64
N SER A 272 7.90 12.31 1.76
CA SER A 272 6.96 12.23 2.85
C SER A 272 6.52 10.81 3.16
N VAL A 273 6.51 10.55 4.42
CA VAL A 273 5.89 9.38 5.02
C VAL A 273 4.48 9.80 5.40
N THR A 274 3.47 9.40 4.66
CA THR A 274 2.11 9.42 5.19
C THR A 274 1.81 8.02 5.69
N PHE A 275 1.40 7.90 6.89
CA PHE A 275 1.07 6.65 7.53
C PHE A 275 -0.37 6.28 7.16
N ILE A 276 -0.59 5.11 6.63
CA ILE A 276 -1.90 4.49 6.81
C ILE A 276 -1.96 4.22 8.30
N ASP A 277 -2.83 4.95 8.98
CA ASP A 277 -3.11 4.77 10.40
C ASP A 277 -3.85 3.43 10.58
N TYR A 278 -3.17 2.33 10.29
CA TYR A 278 -3.58 1.04 10.79
C TYR A 278 -3.27 1.10 12.28
N LYS A 279 -4.27 1.46 13.06
CA LYS A 279 -4.24 1.30 14.51
C LYS A 279 -4.05 -0.17 14.82
N ILE A 280 -2.80 -0.60 14.89
CA ILE A 280 -2.43 -1.87 15.49
C ILE A 280 -2.56 -1.68 17.00
N ASP A 281 -3.76 -1.84 17.51
CA ASP A 281 -4.10 -1.59 18.92
C ASP A 281 -3.42 -2.55 19.90
N SER A 282 -2.73 -3.59 19.42
CA SER A 282 -1.99 -4.51 20.27
C SER A 282 -0.52 -4.15 20.45
N VAL A 283 0.05 -3.34 19.59
CA VAL A 283 1.36 -2.74 19.82
C VAL A 283 1.12 -1.34 20.38
N ARG A 284 1.13 -1.21 21.69
CA ARG A 284 1.02 0.05 22.44
C ARG A 284 2.16 1.04 22.19
N SER A 285 2.70 1.04 21.02
CA SER A 285 3.59 2.05 20.47
C SER A 285 3.04 2.39 19.11
N ALA A 286 2.68 3.63 18.90
CA ALA A 286 2.18 4.19 17.65
C ALA A 286 3.20 3.99 16.53
N THR A 287 3.33 2.79 16.04
CA THR A 287 4.08 2.46 14.83
C THR A 287 3.09 2.38 13.69
N SER A 288 2.85 3.52 13.10
CA SER A 288 2.33 3.64 11.76
C SER A 288 3.20 2.78 10.83
N LEU A 289 2.56 1.93 10.02
CA LEU A 289 3.25 1.08 9.05
C LEU A 289 3.59 1.93 7.82
N PRO A 290 4.85 2.24 7.57
CA PRO A 290 5.23 3.02 6.40
C PRO A 290 5.18 2.12 5.15
N ILE A 291 4.32 2.44 4.21
CA ILE A 291 4.33 1.87 2.86
C ILE A 291 5.10 2.83 1.97
N ALA A 292 6.25 2.42 1.47
CA ALA A 292 7.12 3.23 0.65
C ALA A 292 7.02 2.89 -0.82
N PHE A 293 6.99 3.91 -1.64
CA PHE A 293 7.38 3.80 -3.02
C PHE A 293 8.83 4.23 -3.18
N GLY A 294 9.59 3.58 -4.07
CA GLY A 294 10.90 4.03 -4.46
C GLY A 294 10.83 5.37 -5.20
N GLY A 295 11.83 6.19 -5.07
CA GLY A 295 11.98 7.41 -5.86
C GLY A 295 12.42 7.09 -7.29
N GLY A 296 11.95 7.87 -8.28
CA GLY A 296 12.41 7.78 -9.65
C GLY A 296 13.88 8.20 -9.81
N GLY A 297 14.57 7.66 -10.81
CA GLY A 297 15.94 8.03 -11.14
C GLY A 297 16.03 9.40 -11.77
N GLY A 298 17.15 10.07 -11.62
CA GLY A 298 17.48 11.29 -12.34
C GLY A 298 17.75 11.02 -13.82
N ALA A 299 17.46 12.01 -14.66
CA ALA A 299 17.75 11.91 -16.09
C ALA A 299 19.20 12.28 -16.41
N GLY A 300 19.71 11.73 -17.49
CA GLY A 300 20.97 12.13 -18.08
C GLY A 300 20.86 13.49 -18.77
N ALA A 301 21.97 14.18 -18.85
CA ALA A 301 22.06 15.44 -19.56
C ALA A 301 22.39 15.22 -21.04
N GLY A 302 21.93 16.15 -21.90
CA GLY A 302 22.33 16.20 -23.28
C GLY A 302 23.80 16.64 -23.45
N GLY A 303 24.45 16.14 -24.47
CA GLY A 303 25.76 16.61 -24.89
C GLY A 303 25.68 17.97 -25.59
N GLY A 304 26.75 18.74 -25.51
CA GLY A 304 26.88 19.97 -26.27
C GLY A 304 27.09 19.72 -27.78
N GLY A 305 26.53 20.59 -28.64
CA GLY A 305 26.80 20.57 -30.04
C GLY A 305 28.15 21.20 -30.40
N GLY A 306 28.89 20.64 -31.32
CA GLY A 306 30.07 21.24 -31.87
C GLY A 306 29.74 22.15 -33.06
N GLY A 307 30.34 23.32 -33.15
CA GLY A 307 30.25 24.20 -34.29
C GLY A 307 31.61 24.40 -34.96
N GLY A 308 31.69 24.33 -36.27
CA GLY A 308 32.82 24.73 -37.07
C GLY A 308 32.41 25.83 -38.02
N TYR A 309 33.18 26.89 -38.11
CA TYR A 309 32.99 27.89 -39.12
C TYR A 309 34.01 27.68 -40.21
N ASP A 310 33.59 27.16 -41.31
CA ASP A 310 34.18 27.48 -42.61
C ASP A 310 33.18 27.17 -43.70
N GLY A 311 32.75 28.20 -44.40
CA GLY A 311 32.13 28.31 -45.72
C GLY A 311 31.30 27.16 -46.31
N GLY A 312 30.62 26.36 -45.57
CA GLY A 312 29.75 25.30 -46.15
C GLY A 312 29.64 23.98 -45.40
N MET A 313 30.09 23.93 -44.14
CA MET A 313 30.07 22.71 -43.37
C MET A 313 28.77 22.49 -42.59
N GLN A 314 28.33 21.24 -42.56
CA GLN A 314 27.14 20.83 -41.85
C GLN A 314 27.32 20.96 -40.32
N PRO A 315 26.47 21.69 -39.63
CA PRO A 315 26.49 21.75 -38.17
C PRO A 315 26.22 20.39 -37.55
N THR A 316 26.90 20.03 -36.51
CA THR A 316 26.70 18.79 -35.77
C THR A 316 26.02 19.03 -34.43
N SER A 317 25.06 18.19 -34.08
CA SER A 317 24.32 18.27 -32.85
C SER A 317 24.96 17.39 -31.76
N GLY A 318 24.85 17.81 -30.52
CA GLY A 318 25.15 16.97 -29.36
C GLY A 318 24.17 15.82 -29.20
N GLY A 319 24.57 14.76 -28.51
CA GLY A 319 23.70 13.63 -28.21
C GLY A 319 22.59 13.99 -27.21
N ALA A 320 21.46 13.30 -27.28
CA ALA A 320 20.38 13.40 -26.30
C ALA A 320 20.68 12.59 -25.04
N GLY A 321 20.41 13.14 -23.88
CA GLY A 321 20.60 12.49 -22.59
C GLY A 321 19.72 11.27 -22.39
N GLY A 322 20.17 10.30 -21.62
CA GLY A 322 19.37 9.13 -21.23
C GLY A 322 18.27 9.52 -20.24
N GLY A 323 17.11 8.90 -20.34
CA GLY A 323 16.02 9.04 -19.37
C GLY A 323 16.35 8.40 -18.03
N GLY A 324 15.83 8.91 -16.93
CA GLY A 324 15.92 8.27 -15.62
C GLY A 324 15.08 7.00 -15.52
N GLY A 325 15.49 6.06 -14.71
CA GLY A 325 14.70 4.86 -14.41
C GLY A 325 13.58 5.12 -13.41
N ASP A 326 12.49 4.38 -13.52
CA ASP A 326 11.37 4.45 -12.60
C ASP A 326 11.72 3.80 -11.24
N GLY A 327 11.16 4.31 -10.15
CA GLY A 327 11.34 3.73 -8.82
C GLY A 327 10.52 2.46 -8.62
N GLY A 328 10.93 1.60 -7.67
CA GLY A 328 10.15 0.44 -7.25
C GLY A 328 8.89 0.84 -6.49
N GLY A 329 7.82 0.06 -6.59
CA GLY A 329 6.55 0.28 -5.91
C GLY A 329 6.53 -0.20 -4.44
N SER A 330 5.37 -0.57 -3.93
CA SER A 330 5.23 -1.11 -2.58
C SER A 330 4.37 -2.36 -2.51
N ILE A 331 4.79 -3.30 -1.65
CA ILE A 331 4.08 -4.54 -1.37
C ILE A 331 3.83 -4.63 0.13
N LEU A 332 2.55 -4.80 0.51
CA LEU A 332 2.12 -5.13 1.86
C LEU A 332 1.32 -6.43 1.82
N ILE A 333 1.79 -7.42 2.57
CA ILE A 333 1.06 -8.68 2.76
C ILE A 333 0.83 -8.87 4.26
N ILE A 334 -0.42 -9.04 4.62
CA ILE A 334 -0.85 -9.34 5.99
C ILE A 334 -1.61 -10.67 5.95
N ALA A 335 -1.08 -11.71 6.60
CA ALA A 335 -1.71 -13.02 6.61
C ALA A 335 -1.41 -13.78 7.91
N LYS A 336 -2.24 -14.75 8.28
CA LYS A 336 -1.91 -15.62 9.42
C LYS A 336 -0.64 -16.40 9.16
N THR A 337 -0.50 -16.92 7.97
CA THR A 337 0.70 -17.63 7.53
C THR A 337 1.18 -17.10 6.18
N ILE A 338 2.47 -16.85 6.05
CA ILE A 338 3.11 -16.46 4.79
C ILE A 338 4.18 -17.49 4.45
N ASN A 339 4.05 -18.10 3.27
CA ASN A 339 5.00 -19.08 2.76
C ASN A 339 5.53 -18.65 1.38
N ILE A 340 6.80 -18.30 1.32
CA ILE A 340 7.54 -18.03 0.08
C ILE A 340 8.31 -19.30 -0.24
N ALA A 341 7.85 -20.06 -1.23
CA ALA A 341 8.42 -21.36 -1.59
C ALA A 341 9.78 -21.19 -2.29
N SER A 342 10.51 -22.30 -2.42
CA SER A 342 11.73 -22.32 -3.23
C SER A 342 11.40 -21.95 -4.69
N GLY A 343 12.02 -20.90 -5.21
CA GLY A 343 11.69 -20.31 -6.51
C GLY A 343 10.61 -19.22 -6.47
N GLY A 344 9.94 -19.01 -5.34
CA GLY A 344 9.06 -17.86 -5.13
C GLY A 344 9.84 -16.54 -5.03
N VAL A 345 9.33 -15.48 -5.66
CA VAL A 345 10.00 -14.17 -5.69
C VAL A 345 9.01 -13.08 -5.29
N ILE A 346 9.46 -12.18 -4.42
CA ILE A 346 8.75 -10.92 -4.15
C ILE A 346 9.72 -9.79 -4.47
N SER A 347 9.37 -8.91 -5.41
CA SER A 347 10.30 -7.88 -5.89
C SER A 347 9.66 -6.50 -6.01
N SER A 348 10.44 -5.50 -5.60
CA SER A 348 10.10 -4.09 -5.74
C SER A 348 11.37 -3.31 -6.09
N ASN A 349 11.91 -3.60 -7.26
CA ASN A 349 13.16 -3.00 -7.74
C ASN A 349 12.89 -1.73 -8.53
N GLY A 350 13.84 -0.80 -8.49
CA GLY A 350 13.86 0.34 -9.41
C GLY A 350 14.39 -0.08 -10.79
N ASP A 351 13.94 0.63 -11.81
CA ASP A 351 14.36 0.42 -13.19
C ASP A 351 15.73 1.07 -13.48
N ASN A 352 16.39 0.58 -14.50
CA ASN A 352 17.67 1.13 -14.93
C ASN A 352 17.48 2.47 -15.66
N GLY A 353 18.42 3.37 -15.52
CA GLY A 353 18.50 4.57 -16.31
C GLY A 353 18.84 4.27 -17.78
N GLY A 354 18.30 5.07 -18.69
CA GLY A 354 18.59 4.99 -20.11
C GLY A 354 20.00 5.46 -20.46
N ASN A 355 20.54 4.95 -21.54
CA ASN A 355 21.85 5.38 -22.04
C ASN A 355 21.77 6.72 -22.77
N GLY A 356 22.82 7.51 -22.70
CA GLY A 356 22.97 8.71 -23.52
C GLY A 356 23.23 8.36 -25.00
N SER A 357 22.88 9.27 -25.90
CA SER A 357 23.14 9.14 -27.34
C SER A 357 24.52 9.71 -27.71
N ALA A 358 25.12 9.17 -28.75
CA ALA A 358 26.39 9.68 -29.27
C ALA A 358 26.24 11.09 -29.86
N GLY A 359 27.26 11.89 -29.76
CA GLY A 359 27.37 13.15 -30.47
C GLY A 359 27.56 12.94 -32.00
N GLY A 360 27.07 13.87 -32.79
CA GLY A 360 27.20 13.82 -34.24
C GLY A 360 28.66 14.00 -34.67
N ASN A 361 29.06 13.29 -35.71
CA ASN A 361 30.41 13.45 -36.30
C ASN A 361 30.51 14.74 -37.15
N GLY A 362 31.60 15.44 -37.04
CA GLY A 362 31.92 16.56 -37.92
C GLY A 362 32.17 16.09 -39.36
N GLY A 363 31.77 16.91 -40.34
CA GLY A 363 32.05 16.65 -41.75
C GLY A 363 33.54 16.79 -42.09
N THR A 364 34.02 16.17 -43.14
CA THR A 364 35.38 16.34 -43.69
C THR A 364 35.44 17.56 -44.58
N GLY A 365 35.93 18.72 -44.08
CA GLY A 365 36.11 19.92 -44.87
C GLY A 365 37.56 20.21 -45.15
N ILE A 366 37.83 21.06 -46.18
CA ILE A 366 39.12 21.28 -46.80
C ILE A 366 40.03 22.23 -46.00
N SER A 367 39.58 22.89 -44.96
CA SER A 367 40.42 23.74 -44.11
C SER A 367 39.94 23.79 -42.64
N GLY A 368 40.53 22.98 -41.85
CA GLY A 368 40.85 23.21 -40.45
C GLY A 368 39.75 23.65 -39.52
N GLY A 369 38.75 22.85 -39.18
CA GLY A 369 37.88 23.24 -38.10
C GLY A 369 36.53 22.52 -37.98
N ASN A 370 36.52 21.24 -38.27
CA ASN A 370 35.31 20.43 -38.14
C ASN A 370 35.00 20.16 -36.69
N GLY A 371 33.94 20.82 -36.18
CA GLY A 371 33.44 20.55 -34.85
C GLY A 371 32.65 19.26 -34.79
N ALA A 372 32.79 18.54 -33.70
CA ALA A 372 32.04 17.33 -33.37
C ALA A 372 31.11 17.60 -32.19
N GLY A 373 29.95 16.96 -32.22
CA GLY A 373 28.99 17.03 -31.13
C GLY A 373 29.48 16.26 -29.90
N GLY A 374 29.25 16.79 -28.69
CA GLY A 374 29.55 16.10 -27.45
C GLY A 374 28.61 14.91 -27.23
N GLY A 375 29.09 13.86 -26.58
CA GLY A 375 28.30 12.72 -26.18
C GLY A 375 27.34 13.08 -25.02
N ALA A 376 26.23 12.39 -24.92
CA ALA A 376 25.26 12.63 -23.87
C ALA A 376 25.56 11.81 -22.61
N GLY A 377 25.11 12.33 -21.47
CA GLY A 377 25.11 11.61 -20.20
C GLY A 377 24.05 10.51 -20.12
N GLY A 378 24.31 9.47 -19.38
CA GLY A 378 23.33 8.44 -19.04
C GLY A 378 22.37 8.91 -17.97
N GLY A 379 21.16 8.37 -17.96
CA GLY A 379 20.14 8.61 -16.94
C GLY A 379 20.49 7.94 -15.63
N GLY A 380 20.03 8.46 -14.51
CA GLY A 380 20.12 7.80 -13.20
C GLY A 380 19.19 6.60 -13.07
N GLY A 381 19.56 5.58 -12.32
CA GLY A 381 18.66 4.47 -12.00
C GLY A 381 17.60 4.84 -10.97
N GLY A 382 16.44 4.21 -11.04
CA GLY A 382 15.36 4.34 -10.07
C GLY A 382 15.71 3.68 -8.73
N ALA A 383 15.18 4.19 -7.63
CA ALA A 383 15.37 3.58 -6.32
C ALA A 383 14.53 2.33 -6.14
N GLY A 384 14.97 1.37 -5.34
CA GLY A 384 14.17 0.24 -4.88
C GLY A 384 13.02 0.71 -3.98
N GLY A 385 11.90 0.00 -4.00
CA GLY A 385 10.69 0.28 -3.23
C GLY A 385 10.64 -0.42 -1.88
N MET A 386 9.48 -0.90 -1.49
CA MET A 386 9.28 -1.52 -0.17
C MET A 386 8.51 -2.83 -0.24
N ILE A 387 8.95 -3.81 0.57
CA ILE A 387 8.22 -5.04 0.86
C ILE A 387 8.02 -5.13 2.36
N MET A 388 6.75 -5.23 2.79
CA MET A 388 6.36 -5.42 4.17
C MET A 388 5.48 -6.65 4.31
N LEU A 389 5.89 -7.56 5.17
CA LEU A 389 5.17 -8.79 5.49
C LEU A 389 4.78 -8.76 6.98
N ILE A 390 3.51 -9.01 7.25
CA ILE A 390 2.97 -9.08 8.59
C ILE A 390 2.27 -10.42 8.76
N TYR A 391 2.67 -11.20 9.75
CA TYR A 391 2.11 -12.52 9.98
C TYR A 391 1.80 -12.76 11.46
N GLN A 392 0.96 -13.74 11.76
CA GLN A 392 0.57 -14.10 13.11
C GLN A 392 1.19 -15.44 13.54
N GLU A 393 0.97 -16.49 12.74
CA GLU A 393 1.31 -17.87 13.11
C GLU A 393 2.68 -18.27 12.57
N ASN A 394 2.85 -18.31 11.27
CA ASN A 394 4.08 -18.81 10.63
C ASN A 394 4.55 -17.92 9.49
N TYR A 395 5.86 -17.79 9.39
CA TYR A 395 6.54 -17.20 8.25
C TYR A 395 7.67 -18.11 7.78
N THR A 396 7.62 -18.52 6.51
CA THR A 396 8.68 -19.31 5.88
C THR A 396 9.12 -18.62 4.60
N ASN A 397 10.41 -18.39 4.47
CA ASN A 397 11.00 -17.83 3.24
C ASN A 397 12.11 -18.75 2.75
N ASN A 398 11.80 -19.57 1.75
CA ASN A 398 12.75 -20.39 0.99
C ASN A 398 13.01 -19.81 -0.41
N GLY A 399 12.39 -18.68 -0.75
CA GLY A 399 12.52 -17.95 -2.00
C GLY A 399 13.40 -16.71 -1.89
N SER A 400 13.05 -15.66 -2.61
CA SER A 400 13.77 -14.39 -2.59
C SER A 400 12.88 -13.17 -2.44
N MET A 401 13.41 -12.15 -1.75
CA MET A 401 12.81 -10.81 -1.70
C MET A 401 13.86 -9.79 -2.13
N THR A 402 13.53 -8.93 -3.10
CA THR A 402 14.47 -7.96 -3.65
C THR A 402 13.86 -6.56 -3.75
N VAL A 403 14.65 -5.57 -3.35
CA VAL A 403 14.30 -4.14 -3.37
C VAL A 403 15.52 -3.33 -3.81
N THR A 404 16.17 -3.78 -4.89
CA THR A 404 17.39 -3.14 -5.39
C THR A 404 17.06 -1.88 -6.18
N GLY A 405 17.92 -0.88 -6.11
CA GLY A 405 17.89 0.24 -7.04
C GLY A 405 18.37 -0.19 -8.43
N GLY A 406 17.88 0.47 -9.46
CA GLY A 406 18.30 0.29 -10.83
C GLY A 406 19.71 0.84 -11.05
N SER A 407 20.39 0.33 -12.06
CA SER A 407 21.69 0.84 -12.47
C SER A 407 21.55 2.17 -13.21
N GLY A 408 22.52 3.06 -13.09
CA GLY A 408 22.60 4.23 -13.97
C GLY A 408 22.91 3.83 -15.41
N GLY A 409 22.36 4.58 -16.36
CA GLY A 409 22.67 4.43 -17.77
C GLY A 409 24.10 4.85 -18.11
N THR A 410 24.61 4.36 -19.21
CA THR A 410 25.95 4.73 -19.70
C THR A 410 25.92 6.06 -20.46
N GLY A 411 26.92 6.90 -20.19
CA GLY A 411 27.20 8.03 -21.06
C GLY A 411 27.76 7.56 -22.39
N SER A 412 27.56 8.30 -23.44
CA SER A 412 28.03 7.95 -24.76
C SER A 412 29.25 8.76 -25.21
N SER A 413 29.92 8.26 -26.23
CA SER A 413 31.07 8.96 -26.81
C SER A 413 30.65 10.26 -27.52
N GLY A 414 31.52 11.22 -27.49
CA GLY A 414 31.43 12.35 -28.41
C GLY A 414 31.68 11.91 -29.84
N GLY A 415 31.19 12.69 -30.79
CA GLY A 415 31.49 12.52 -32.21
C GLY A 415 32.94 12.78 -32.52
N SER A 416 33.39 12.32 -33.65
CA SER A 416 34.71 12.61 -34.24
C SER A 416 34.61 13.62 -35.36
N GLY A 417 35.57 14.53 -35.45
CA GLY A 417 35.61 15.51 -36.52
C GLY A 417 36.99 16.17 -36.61
N GLY A 418 37.56 16.22 -37.79
CA GLY A 418 38.81 16.90 -38.07
C GLY A 418 39.93 16.68 -37.07
N THR A 419 40.55 17.78 -36.61
CA THR A 419 41.63 17.77 -35.63
C THR A 419 41.14 17.94 -34.19
N SER A 420 39.86 18.04 -33.96
CA SER A 420 39.23 18.33 -32.66
C SER A 420 38.48 17.14 -32.14
N THR A 421 38.70 16.76 -30.90
CA THR A 421 37.97 15.68 -30.22
C THR A 421 36.90 16.26 -29.29
N SER A 422 35.69 15.83 -29.48
CA SER A 422 34.63 16.08 -28.48
C SER A 422 34.75 15.11 -27.29
N THR A 423 34.19 15.50 -26.16
CA THR A 423 34.22 14.62 -24.98
C THR A 423 32.94 13.77 -24.91
N GLY A 424 33.06 12.60 -24.34
CA GLY A 424 31.92 11.75 -24.02
C GLY A 424 31.13 12.28 -22.82
N GLY A 425 29.87 11.88 -22.69
CA GLY A 425 29.07 12.07 -21.51
C GLY A 425 29.46 11.12 -20.39
N SER A 426 29.13 11.47 -19.16
CA SER A 426 29.36 10.61 -18.00
C SER A 426 28.19 9.66 -17.76
N ASN A 427 28.45 8.57 -17.05
CA ASN A 427 27.41 7.63 -16.64
C ASN A 427 26.46 8.28 -15.60
N GLY A 428 25.22 7.86 -15.59
CA GLY A 428 24.31 8.10 -14.49
C GLY A 428 24.72 7.27 -13.26
N SER A 429 24.25 7.66 -12.09
CA SER A 429 24.44 6.88 -10.86
C SER A 429 23.32 5.88 -10.64
N SER A 430 23.60 4.80 -9.91
CA SER A 430 22.57 3.84 -9.51
C SER A 430 21.62 4.44 -8.49
N GLY A 431 20.38 3.97 -8.49
CA GLY A 431 19.39 4.25 -7.44
C GLY A 431 19.76 3.57 -6.11
N GLY A 432 19.26 4.12 -5.02
CA GLY A 432 19.41 3.52 -3.69
C GLY A 432 18.57 2.24 -3.53
N SER A 433 18.99 1.33 -2.67
CA SER A 433 18.19 0.15 -2.32
C SER A 433 16.96 0.56 -1.50
N GLY A 434 15.87 -0.16 -1.68
CA GLY A 434 14.66 -0.03 -0.89
C GLY A 434 14.74 -0.76 0.46
N VAL A 435 13.57 -1.10 1.02
CA VAL A 435 13.45 -1.70 2.35
C VAL A 435 12.56 -2.93 2.35
N THR A 436 13.01 -3.99 3.03
CA THR A 436 12.20 -5.14 3.41
C THR A 436 11.98 -5.17 4.91
N LYS A 437 10.75 -5.42 5.36
CA LYS A 437 10.39 -5.59 6.77
C LYS A 437 9.45 -6.78 6.95
N THR A 438 9.66 -7.50 8.03
CA THR A 438 8.81 -8.63 8.42
C THR A 438 8.48 -8.49 9.90
N TYR A 439 7.19 -8.56 10.23
CA TYR A 439 6.67 -8.40 11.60
C TYR A 439 5.78 -9.58 11.96
N GLN A 440 5.94 -10.08 13.18
CA GLN A 440 5.00 -11.02 13.77
C GLN A 440 4.05 -10.27 14.72
N ILE A 441 2.75 -10.53 14.56
CA ILE A 441 1.72 -10.05 15.48
C ILE A 441 1.43 -11.18 16.49
N THR A 442 1.50 -10.90 17.78
CA THR A 442 1.21 -11.85 18.86
C THR A 442 -0.17 -11.61 19.47
#